data_e79071ed95f4c1f7549bb6d9e50d172c
#
_entry.id   e79071ed95f4c1f7549bb6d9e50d172c
#
_cell.length_a   1.000
_cell.length_b   1.000
_cell.length_c   1.000
_cell.angle_alpha   90.00
_cell.angle_beta   90.00
_cell.angle_gamma   90.00
#
_symmetry.space_group_name_H-M   'P 1'
#
loop_
_entity.id
_entity.type
_entity.pdbx_description
1 polymer ?
#
loop_
_entity_poly.entity_id
_entity_poly.type
_entity_poly.pdbx_seq_one_letter_code
_entity_poly.pdbx_strand_id
1 'polypeptide(L)' 'DGNKVEIDFERAQFAENAFYYEAGMTFLTSRIRTMMSALQGQ' A
#
# COMPACT_ATOMS: atom_id res chain seq x y z
N ASP A 1 -17.66 12.13 22.20
CA ASP A 1 -18.91 12.45 21.52
C ASP A 1 -18.90 11.89 20.09
N GLY A 2 -20.03 12.06 19.40
CA GLY A 2 -20.17 11.50 18.07
C GLY A 2 -19.16 12.01 17.06
N ASN A 3 -18.81 13.29 17.16
CA ASN A 3 -17.83 13.88 16.23
C ASN A 3 -16.45 13.27 16.43
N LYS A 4 -16.08 13.03 17.66
CA LYS A 4 -14.77 12.45 17.94
C LYS A 4 -14.68 11.04 17.39
N VAL A 5 -15.73 10.25 17.57
CA VAL A 5 -15.75 8.88 17.06
C VAL A 5 -15.66 8.87 15.53
N GLU A 6 -16.39 9.78 14.88
CA GLU A 6 -16.36 9.88 13.43
C GLU A 6 -14.98 10.27 12.92
N ILE A 7 -14.32 11.23 13.57
CA ILE A 7 -12.99 11.65 13.18
C ILE A 7 -11.98 10.51 13.38
N ASP A 8 -12.10 9.78 14.49
CA ASP A 8 -11.22 8.65 14.75
C ASP A 8 -11.40 7.57 13.69
N PHE A 9 -12.63 7.33 13.27
CA PHE A 9 -12.91 6.35 12.20
C PHE A 9 -12.28 6.79 10.88
N GLU A 10 -12.43 8.06 10.54
CA GLU A 10 -11.85 8.57 9.30
C GLU A 10 -10.33 8.51 9.31
N ARG A 11 -9.71 8.80 10.45
CA ARG A 11 -8.25 8.68 10.59
C ARG A 11 -7.80 7.25 10.41
N ALA A 12 -8.54 6.31 10.99
CA ALA A 12 -8.21 4.90 10.85
C ALA A 12 -8.31 4.45 9.40
N GLN A 13 -9.33 4.90 8.68
CA GLN A 13 -9.46 4.58 7.28
C GLN A 13 -8.35 5.18 6.44
N PHE A 14 -7.96 6.41 6.75
CA PHE A 14 -6.87 7.07 6.05
C PHE A 14 -5.57 6.28 6.22
N ALA A 15 -5.27 5.89 7.46
CA ALA A 15 -4.07 5.11 7.74
C ALA A 15 -4.10 3.76 7.04
N GLU A 16 -5.26 3.10 7.02
CA GLU A 16 -5.42 1.83 6.35
C GLU A 16 -5.20 1.97 4.85
N ASN A 17 -5.76 3.01 4.24
CA ASN A 17 -5.57 3.27 2.82
C ASN A 17 -4.10 3.50 2.49
N ALA A 18 -3.39 4.26 3.32
CA ALA A 18 -1.98 4.50 3.11
C ALA A 18 -1.17 3.21 3.20
N PHE A 19 -1.54 2.35 4.14
CA PHE A 19 -0.89 1.06 4.32
C PHE A 19 -1.09 0.18 3.08
N TYR A 20 -2.31 0.09 2.59
CA TYR A 20 -2.59 -0.72 1.40
C TYR A 20 -1.90 -0.14 0.16
N TYR A 21 -1.84 1.16 0.07
CA TYR A 21 -1.14 1.81 -1.04
C TYR A 21 0.33 1.42 -1.06
N GLU A 22 0.99 1.51 0.10
CA GLU A 22 2.39 1.15 0.20
C GLU A 22 2.63 -0.32 -0.10
N ALA A 23 1.76 -1.19 0.41
CA ALA A 23 1.87 -2.62 0.13
C ALA A 23 1.73 -2.88 -1.37
N GLY A 24 0.80 -2.20 -2.03
CA GLY A 24 0.61 -2.34 -3.47
C GLY A 24 1.83 -1.88 -4.24
N MET A 25 2.42 -0.76 -3.84
CA MET A 25 3.62 -0.25 -4.51
C MET A 25 4.81 -1.19 -4.32
N THR A 26 4.96 -1.74 -3.13
CA THR A 26 6.02 -2.71 -2.86
C THR A 26 5.83 -3.95 -3.73
N PHE A 27 4.60 -4.43 -3.83
CA PHE A 27 4.28 -5.61 -4.64
C PHE A 27 4.61 -5.36 -6.11
N LEU A 28 4.20 -4.21 -6.65
CA LEU A 28 4.47 -3.88 -8.05
C LEU A 28 5.96 -3.74 -8.31
N THR A 29 6.68 -3.09 -7.42
CA THR A 29 8.13 -2.94 -7.56
C THR A 29 8.81 -4.30 -7.55
N SER A 30 8.38 -5.19 -6.67
CA SER A 30 8.92 -6.54 -6.58
C SER A 30 8.68 -7.31 -7.88
N ARG A 31 7.48 -7.19 -8.44
CA ARG A 31 7.15 -7.87 -9.70
C ARG A 31 8.00 -7.36 -10.85
N ILE A 32 8.20 -6.05 -10.92
CA ILE A 32 9.02 -5.46 -11.97
C ILE A 32 10.46 -5.96 -11.85
N ARG A 33 11.00 -6.00 -10.64
CA ARG A 33 12.35 -6.52 -10.41
C ARG A 33 12.47 -7.97 -10.84
N THR A 34 11.48 -8.78 -10.52
CA THR A 34 11.47 -10.18 -10.89
C THR A 34 11.50 -10.34 -12.40
N MET A 35 10.67 -9.57 -13.10
CA MET A 35 10.64 -9.64 -14.57
C MET A 35 11.96 -9.18 -15.17
N MET A 36 12.55 -8.12 -14.64
CA MET A 36 13.84 -7.64 -15.13
C MET A 36 14.94 -8.65 -14.89
N SER A 37 14.92 -9.32 -13.74
CA SER A 37 15.90 -10.39 -13.47
C SER A 37 15.77 -11.53 -14.45
N ALA A 38 14.53 -11.90 -14.80
CA ALA A 38 14.32 -12.96 -15.76
C ALA A 38 14.89 -12.60 -17.13
N LEU A 39 14.71 -11.34 -17.54
CA LEU A 39 15.24 -10.88 -18.81
C LEU A 39 16.77 -10.84 -18.81
N GLN A 40 17.36 -10.41 -17.70
CA GLN A 40 18.81 -10.32 -17.59
C GLN A 40 19.47 -11.69 -17.50
N GLY A 41 18.74 -12.68 -17.00
CA GLY A 41 19.24 -14.04 -16.91
C GLY A 41 19.34 -14.77 -18.22
N GLN A 42 18.80 -14.17 -19.27
CA GLN A 42 18.92 -14.71 -20.61
C GLN A 42 20.14 -14.13 -21.29
#